data_218a00102a5717ac5bf00f329b7beddd
#
_entry.id   218a00102a5717ac5bf00f329b7beddd
#
_cell.length_a   1.000
_cell.length_b   1.000
_cell.length_c   1.000
_cell.angle_alpha   90.00
_cell.angle_beta   90.00
_cell.angle_gamma   90.00
#
_symmetry.space_group_name_H-M   'P 1'
#
loop_
_entity.id
_entity.type
_entity.pdbx_description
1 polymer ?
#
loop_
_entity_poly.entity_id
_entity_poly.type
_entity_poly.pdbx_seq_one_letter_code
_entity_poly.pdbx_strand_id
1 'polypeptide(L)'
;MMPPFIRREPYRGPVKAVILDWAGTAVDYGCIGPAAVFVDVFETFGIRVAMAEARRFMGLMKQDHIRSMCALPSVIEQWRTRYGKPPGEAEVAKLYAETEPMMVETIRRHADPVPGIEDFVASMRARGAKIGSCTGYTRPMMDALVPEAAKSGYTPDASVCSSDVPAGRPYPWMCYRNAILLETYPLEALVKIGDTVADIEEGLNAGMWTIGLTQSGNALGLTREAAEALEPADLAARLAEAEARFKAAGAHFVAPGIWECLPLVEAIEARLAEGRQPIDQRL
;
A
#
# COMPACT_ATOMS: atom_id res chain seq x y z
N MET A 1 -23.19 25.17 -28.75
CA MET A 1 -21.85 24.81 -28.23
C MET A 1 -21.95 24.78 -26.71
N MET A 2 -21.71 23.64 -26.07
CA MET A 2 -21.65 23.61 -24.59
C MET A 2 -20.49 24.49 -24.13
N PRO A 3 -20.65 25.29 -23.04
CA PRO A 3 -19.53 26.02 -22.48
C PRO A 3 -18.46 25.02 -22.00
N PRO A 4 -17.15 25.38 -22.07
CA PRO A 4 -16.11 24.51 -21.59
C PRO A 4 -16.31 24.20 -20.09
N PHE A 5 -16.19 22.92 -19.72
CA PHE A 5 -16.24 22.52 -18.32
C PHE A 5 -14.96 23.00 -17.61
N ILE A 6 -15.09 24.03 -16.81
CA ILE A 6 -14.00 24.55 -15.97
C ILE A 6 -14.50 24.53 -14.53
N ARG A 7 -13.91 23.65 -13.72
CA ARG A 7 -14.21 23.63 -12.29
C ARG A 7 -13.42 24.74 -11.58
N ARG A 8 -14.13 25.68 -10.98
CA ARG A 8 -13.54 26.85 -10.28
C ARG A 8 -13.66 26.77 -8.75
N GLU A 9 -14.60 25.96 -8.27
CA GLU A 9 -14.90 25.81 -6.86
C GLU A 9 -14.36 24.49 -6.30
N PRO A 10 -13.97 24.44 -5.03
CA PRO A 10 -13.66 23.20 -4.34
C PRO A 10 -14.80 22.20 -4.44
N TYR A 11 -14.47 20.92 -4.45
CA TYR A 11 -15.48 19.86 -4.41
C TYR A 11 -16.16 19.82 -3.04
N ARG A 12 -17.49 19.72 -3.00
CA ARG A 12 -18.29 19.70 -1.77
C ARG A 12 -19.22 18.49 -1.67
N GLY A 13 -19.01 17.47 -2.50
CA GLY A 13 -19.82 16.25 -2.52
C GLY A 13 -19.22 15.12 -1.67
N PRO A 14 -19.86 13.94 -1.68
CA PRO A 14 -19.37 12.77 -0.96
C PRO A 14 -18.09 12.20 -1.58
N VAL A 15 -17.42 11.30 -0.84
CA VAL A 15 -16.32 10.48 -1.39
C VAL A 15 -16.87 9.62 -2.52
N LYS A 16 -16.21 9.67 -3.69
CA LYS A 16 -16.63 8.95 -4.90
C LYS A 16 -15.94 7.62 -5.11
N ALA A 17 -14.73 7.48 -4.59
CA ALA A 17 -14.00 6.23 -4.62
C ALA A 17 -12.99 6.15 -3.47
N VAL A 18 -12.69 4.91 -3.08
CA VAL A 18 -11.54 4.59 -2.24
C VAL A 18 -10.56 3.76 -3.06
N ILE A 19 -9.26 4.07 -2.94
CA ILE A 19 -8.18 3.35 -3.61
C ILE A 19 -7.38 2.63 -2.52
N LEU A 20 -7.56 1.32 -2.45
CA LEU A 20 -6.97 0.46 -1.43
C LEU A 20 -5.63 -0.11 -1.91
N ASP A 21 -4.65 -0.21 -1.03
CA ASP A 21 -3.54 -1.14 -1.24
C ASP A 21 -4.01 -2.59 -1.04
N TRP A 22 -3.17 -3.57 -1.39
CA TRP A 22 -3.49 -4.98 -1.27
C TRP A 22 -2.96 -5.59 0.03
N ALA A 23 -1.67 -5.95 0.07
CA ALA A 23 -1.09 -6.68 1.20
C ALA A 23 -0.98 -5.79 2.44
N GLY A 24 -1.57 -6.22 3.56
CA GLY A 24 -1.63 -5.44 4.80
C GLY A 24 -2.80 -4.45 4.88
N THR A 25 -3.52 -4.25 3.77
CA THR A 25 -4.68 -3.35 3.69
C THR A 25 -5.96 -4.12 3.38
N ALA A 26 -6.03 -4.80 2.25
CA ALA A 26 -7.19 -5.60 1.84
C ALA A 26 -7.01 -7.10 2.13
N VAL A 27 -5.80 -7.62 1.97
CA VAL A 27 -5.43 -9.02 2.20
C VAL A 27 -4.10 -9.11 2.97
N ASP A 28 -3.68 -10.32 3.37
CA ASP A 28 -2.37 -10.60 4.00
C ASP A 28 -2.11 -9.71 5.24
N TYR A 29 -2.86 -9.94 6.31
CA TYR A 29 -2.65 -9.22 7.57
C TYR A 29 -1.18 -9.33 8.02
N GLY A 30 -0.56 -8.17 8.30
CA GLY A 30 0.85 -8.06 8.67
C GLY A 30 1.81 -8.00 7.49
N CYS A 31 1.31 -8.13 6.26
CA CYS A 31 2.15 -8.13 5.05
C CYS A 31 3.30 -9.14 5.18
N ILE A 32 2.97 -10.39 5.56
CA ILE A 32 3.94 -11.43 5.97
C ILE A 32 4.59 -12.09 4.76
N GLY A 33 3.77 -12.47 3.76
CA GLY A 33 4.24 -13.23 2.61
C GLY A 33 5.37 -12.51 1.84
N PRO A 34 5.16 -11.30 1.35
CA PRO A 34 6.17 -10.58 0.57
C PRO A 34 7.46 -10.30 1.34
N ALA A 35 7.37 -9.98 2.63
CA ALA A 35 8.55 -9.67 3.44
C ALA A 35 9.48 -10.86 3.59
N ALA A 36 8.93 -12.07 3.79
CA ALA A 36 9.71 -13.31 3.88
C ALA A 36 10.45 -13.61 2.58
N VAL A 37 9.79 -13.46 1.43
CA VAL A 37 10.40 -13.73 0.11
C VAL A 37 11.65 -12.89 -0.12
N PHE A 38 11.66 -11.62 0.28
CA PHE A 38 12.86 -10.78 0.13
C PHE A 38 14.03 -11.30 0.97
N VAL A 39 13.77 -11.73 2.19
CA VAL A 39 14.80 -12.33 3.05
C VAL A 39 15.35 -13.60 2.40
N ASP A 40 14.47 -14.49 1.96
CA ASP A 40 14.84 -15.78 1.36
C ASP A 40 15.65 -15.61 0.06
N VAL A 41 15.24 -14.69 -0.81
CA VAL A 41 15.98 -14.41 -2.05
C VAL A 41 17.39 -13.94 -1.79
N PHE A 42 17.61 -13.01 -0.86
CA PHE A 42 18.95 -12.56 -0.52
C PHE A 42 19.81 -13.70 0.09
N GLU A 43 19.19 -14.59 0.88
CA GLU A 43 19.88 -15.76 1.43
C GLU A 43 20.34 -16.74 0.34
N THR A 44 19.61 -16.90 -0.79
CA THR A 44 20.07 -17.74 -1.92
C THR A 44 21.39 -17.24 -2.51
N PHE A 45 21.68 -15.93 -2.38
CA PHE A 45 22.96 -15.32 -2.76
C PHE A 45 23.97 -15.32 -1.60
N GLY A 46 23.64 -15.92 -0.45
CA GLY A 46 24.46 -15.95 0.75
C GLY A 46 24.61 -14.60 1.42
N ILE A 47 23.61 -13.72 1.28
CA ILE A 47 23.53 -12.39 1.88
C ILE A 47 22.42 -12.42 2.93
N ARG A 48 22.77 -12.14 4.17
CA ARG A 48 21.79 -12.09 5.25
C ARG A 48 21.19 -10.71 5.36
N VAL A 49 19.86 -10.65 5.35
CA VAL A 49 19.08 -9.44 5.51
C VAL A 49 18.13 -9.63 6.68
N ALA A 50 18.09 -8.68 7.59
CA ALA A 50 17.13 -8.72 8.68
C ALA A 50 15.70 -8.41 8.16
N MET A 51 14.68 -9.03 8.77
CA MET A 51 13.28 -8.78 8.42
C MET A 51 12.94 -7.28 8.45
N ALA A 52 13.47 -6.54 9.43
CA ALA A 52 13.26 -5.09 9.52
C ALA A 52 13.87 -4.32 8.33
N GLU A 53 15.00 -4.77 7.79
CA GLU A 53 15.62 -4.18 6.60
C GLU A 53 14.78 -4.47 5.34
N ALA A 54 14.28 -5.70 5.19
CA ALA A 54 13.38 -6.07 4.10
C ALA A 54 12.08 -5.26 4.14
N ARG A 55 11.48 -5.08 5.32
CA ARG A 55 10.25 -4.33 5.49
C ARG A 55 10.37 -2.83 5.23
N ARG A 56 11.57 -2.27 5.31
CA ARG A 56 11.82 -0.82 5.16
C ARG A 56 11.36 -0.25 3.82
N PHE A 57 11.37 -1.05 2.77
CA PHE A 57 11.07 -0.63 1.40
C PHE A 57 9.75 -1.19 0.87
N MET A 58 8.91 -1.75 1.74
CA MET A 58 7.60 -2.27 1.35
C MET A 58 6.73 -1.16 0.74
N GLY A 59 5.84 -1.56 -0.18
CA GLY A 59 5.02 -0.63 -0.94
C GLY A 59 5.62 -0.17 -2.28
N LEU A 60 6.94 -0.23 -2.45
CA LEU A 60 7.63 0.08 -3.71
C LEU A 60 7.42 -1.00 -4.78
N MET A 61 7.69 -0.67 -6.06
CA MET A 61 7.86 -1.66 -7.13
C MET A 61 8.95 -2.66 -6.74
N LYS A 62 8.76 -3.93 -7.05
CA LYS A 62 9.65 -5.00 -6.56
C LYS A 62 11.11 -4.81 -6.97
N GLN A 63 11.36 -4.32 -8.18
CA GLN A 63 12.73 -4.02 -8.62
C GLN A 63 13.36 -2.87 -7.84
N ASP A 64 12.60 -1.81 -7.54
CA ASP A 64 13.07 -0.66 -6.76
C ASP A 64 13.28 -1.03 -5.29
N HIS A 65 12.44 -1.91 -4.75
CA HIS A 65 12.62 -2.50 -3.44
C HIS A 65 13.97 -3.23 -3.34
N ILE A 66 14.23 -4.16 -4.27
CA ILE A 66 15.50 -4.91 -4.32
C ILE A 66 16.68 -3.96 -4.51
N ARG A 67 16.59 -2.98 -5.39
CA ARG A 67 17.63 -1.96 -5.59
C ARG A 67 17.92 -1.20 -4.29
N SER A 68 16.89 -0.83 -3.55
CA SER A 68 17.02 -0.15 -2.26
C SER A 68 17.66 -1.04 -1.20
N MET A 69 17.32 -2.34 -1.17
CA MET A 69 17.99 -3.31 -0.31
C MET A 69 19.47 -3.50 -0.68
N CYS A 70 19.79 -3.56 -1.97
CA CYS A 70 21.17 -3.63 -2.45
C CYS A 70 22.01 -2.41 -2.06
N ALA A 71 21.39 -1.27 -1.80
CA ALA A 71 22.05 -0.04 -1.34
C ALA A 71 22.26 0.02 0.19
N LEU A 72 21.75 -0.94 0.96
CA LEU A 72 22.00 -1.01 2.40
C LEU A 72 23.47 -1.24 2.71
N PRO A 73 24.07 -0.53 3.67
CA PRO A 73 25.47 -0.73 4.07
C PRO A 73 25.79 -2.18 4.45
N SER A 74 24.89 -2.85 5.19
CA SER A 74 24.99 -4.26 5.60
C SER A 74 25.05 -5.20 4.40
N VAL A 75 24.27 -4.94 3.36
CA VAL A 75 24.25 -5.74 2.11
C VAL A 75 25.51 -5.47 1.29
N ILE A 76 25.88 -4.21 1.11
CA ILE A 76 27.09 -3.81 0.36
C ILE A 76 28.35 -4.47 0.94
N GLU A 77 28.51 -4.48 2.26
CA GLU A 77 29.66 -5.07 2.93
C GLU A 77 29.73 -6.58 2.73
N GLN A 78 28.62 -7.30 2.95
CA GLN A 78 28.51 -8.74 2.73
C GLN A 78 28.78 -9.10 1.26
N TRP A 79 28.22 -8.29 0.32
CA TRP A 79 28.41 -8.53 -1.11
C TRP A 79 29.86 -8.35 -1.54
N ARG A 80 30.53 -7.29 -1.04
CA ARG A 80 31.97 -7.07 -1.29
C ARG A 80 32.82 -8.21 -0.74
N THR A 81 32.52 -8.68 0.46
CA THR A 81 33.27 -9.81 1.08
C THR A 81 33.10 -11.08 0.26
N ARG A 82 31.93 -11.36 -0.28
CA ARG A 82 31.63 -12.60 -0.97
C ARG A 82 31.98 -12.57 -2.46
N TYR A 83 31.76 -11.44 -3.13
CA TYR A 83 31.87 -11.30 -4.59
C TYR A 83 32.95 -10.31 -5.04
N GLY A 84 33.67 -9.67 -4.15
CA GLY A 84 34.79 -8.76 -4.44
C GLY A 84 34.35 -7.35 -4.87
N LYS A 85 33.06 -7.08 -5.06
CA LYS A 85 32.50 -5.79 -5.50
C LYS A 85 31.13 -5.56 -4.88
N PRO A 86 30.64 -4.30 -4.80
CA PRO A 86 29.25 -4.06 -4.38
C PRO A 86 28.25 -4.57 -5.43
N PRO A 87 26.97 -4.82 -5.06
CA PRO A 87 25.94 -5.15 -6.02
C PRO A 87 25.64 -3.95 -6.92
N GLY A 88 25.38 -4.23 -8.21
CA GLY A 88 24.97 -3.24 -9.22
C GLY A 88 23.67 -3.65 -9.90
N GLU A 89 23.29 -2.95 -10.98
CA GLU A 89 22.03 -3.22 -11.69
C GLU A 89 21.93 -4.65 -12.24
N ALA A 90 23.05 -5.26 -12.62
CA ALA A 90 23.06 -6.66 -13.06
C ALA A 90 22.70 -7.63 -11.93
N GLU A 91 23.15 -7.35 -10.72
CA GLU A 91 22.82 -8.12 -9.53
C GLU A 91 21.39 -7.88 -9.08
N VAL A 92 20.89 -6.64 -9.16
CA VAL A 92 19.46 -6.29 -8.94
C VAL A 92 18.57 -7.08 -9.91
N ALA A 93 18.91 -7.14 -11.19
CA ALA A 93 18.15 -7.90 -12.18
C ALA A 93 18.13 -9.41 -11.88
N LYS A 94 19.23 -9.99 -11.40
CA LYS A 94 19.29 -11.41 -11.01
C LYS A 94 18.42 -11.69 -9.79
N LEU A 95 18.55 -10.88 -8.74
CA LEU A 95 17.70 -10.98 -7.53
C LEU A 95 16.23 -10.85 -7.88
N TYR A 96 15.89 -9.91 -8.76
CA TYR A 96 14.51 -9.71 -9.20
C TYR A 96 13.96 -10.93 -9.96
N ALA A 97 14.74 -11.53 -10.85
CA ALA A 97 14.34 -12.71 -11.59
C ALA A 97 14.02 -13.92 -10.68
N GLU A 98 14.76 -14.06 -9.57
CA GLU A 98 14.47 -15.08 -8.55
C GLU A 98 13.27 -14.68 -7.65
N THR A 99 13.09 -13.41 -7.40
CA THR A 99 12.01 -12.90 -6.53
C THR A 99 10.64 -13.15 -7.12
N GLU A 100 10.44 -12.91 -8.42
CA GLU A 100 9.11 -12.92 -9.02
C GLU A 100 8.41 -14.28 -8.91
N PRO A 101 9.01 -15.43 -9.27
CA PRO A 101 8.35 -16.73 -9.12
C PRO A 101 8.08 -17.08 -7.66
N MET A 102 8.99 -16.75 -6.73
CA MET A 102 8.80 -17.01 -5.30
C MET A 102 7.63 -16.17 -4.74
N MET A 103 7.51 -14.91 -5.19
CA MET A 103 6.37 -14.06 -4.84
C MET A 103 5.06 -14.64 -5.33
N VAL A 104 4.96 -15.03 -6.61
CA VAL A 104 3.74 -15.61 -7.18
C VAL A 104 3.25 -16.82 -6.38
N GLU A 105 4.17 -17.69 -5.96
CA GLU A 105 3.83 -18.86 -5.14
C GLU A 105 3.39 -18.46 -3.73
N THR A 106 4.08 -17.50 -3.12
CA THR A 106 3.81 -17.09 -1.73
C THR A 106 2.51 -16.32 -1.60
N ILE A 107 2.23 -15.35 -2.48
CA ILE A 107 1.03 -14.51 -2.38
C ILE A 107 -0.28 -15.28 -2.55
N ARG A 108 -0.27 -16.41 -3.25
CA ARG A 108 -1.45 -17.30 -3.31
C ARG A 108 -1.88 -17.81 -1.94
N ARG A 109 -0.94 -18.01 -1.02
CA ARG A 109 -1.17 -18.50 0.34
C ARG A 109 -1.46 -17.37 1.33
N HIS A 110 -1.30 -16.11 0.88
CA HIS A 110 -1.49 -14.90 1.67
C HIS A 110 -2.56 -14.00 1.05
N ALA A 111 -3.65 -14.60 0.54
CA ALA A 111 -4.76 -13.90 -0.09
C ALA A 111 -5.97 -13.73 0.85
N ASP A 112 -5.84 -14.18 2.11
CA ASP A 112 -6.91 -14.05 3.10
C ASP A 112 -7.24 -12.59 3.36
N PRO A 113 -8.54 -12.22 3.41
CA PRO A 113 -8.96 -10.85 3.61
C PRO A 113 -8.58 -10.34 5.00
N VAL A 114 -8.16 -9.08 5.06
CA VAL A 114 -7.97 -8.39 6.33
C VAL A 114 -9.34 -8.22 7.00
N PRO A 115 -9.46 -8.46 8.32
CA PRO A 115 -10.72 -8.30 9.03
C PRO A 115 -11.38 -6.96 8.74
N GLY A 116 -12.70 -6.98 8.47
CA GLY A 116 -13.50 -5.78 8.20
C GLY A 116 -13.45 -5.25 6.78
N ILE A 117 -12.64 -5.82 5.87
CA ILE A 117 -12.54 -5.33 4.48
C ILE A 117 -13.88 -5.50 3.74
N GLU A 118 -14.57 -6.63 3.92
CA GLU A 118 -15.85 -6.89 3.25
C GLU A 118 -16.91 -5.88 3.71
N ASP A 119 -17.03 -5.65 5.01
CA ASP A 119 -17.99 -4.70 5.60
C ASP A 119 -17.69 -3.27 5.16
N PHE A 120 -16.41 -2.90 5.13
CA PHE A 120 -15.98 -1.59 4.65
C PHE A 120 -16.35 -1.39 3.16
N VAL A 121 -16.02 -2.35 2.30
CA VAL A 121 -16.34 -2.32 0.87
C VAL A 121 -17.86 -2.25 0.64
N ALA A 122 -18.64 -3.08 1.35
CA ALA A 122 -20.09 -3.05 1.28
C ALA A 122 -20.67 -1.69 1.71
N SER A 123 -20.16 -1.11 2.79
CA SER A 123 -20.56 0.20 3.28
C SER A 123 -20.24 1.33 2.29
N MET A 124 -19.06 1.30 1.67
CA MET A 124 -18.68 2.29 0.66
C MET A 124 -19.55 2.17 -0.60
N ARG A 125 -19.81 0.96 -1.07
CA ARG A 125 -20.70 0.72 -2.22
C ARG A 125 -22.14 1.15 -1.94
N ALA A 126 -22.65 0.92 -0.74
CA ALA A 126 -24.00 1.37 -0.33
C ALA A 126 -24.12 2.93 -0.35
N ARG A 127 -23.00 3.64 -0.17
CA ARG A 127 -22.90 5.11 -0.30
C ARG A 127 -22.70 5.58 -1.75
N GLY A 128 -22.61 4.65 -2.72
CA GLY A 128 -22.36 4.95 -4.13
C GLY A 128 -20.88 5.19 -4.48
N ALA A 129 -19.96 4.92 -3.57
CA ALA A 129 -18.53 5.01 -3.83
C ALA A 129 -18.01 3.75 -4.53
N LYS A 130 -17.07 3.94 -5.45
CA LYS A 130 -16.40 2.85 -6.16
C LYS A 130 -15.14 2.40 -5.40
N ILE A 131 -14.72 1.16 -5.64
CA ILE A 131 -13.56 0.55 -5.00
C ILE A 131 -12.46 0.34 -6.05
N GLY A 132 -11.40 1.11 -5.96
CA GLY A 132 -10.18 0.87 -6.70
C GLY A 132 -9.13 0.17 -5.85
N SER A 133 -8.13 -0.39 -6.48
CA SER A 133 -6.95 -0.86 -5.77
C SER A 133 -5.67 -0.62 -6.57
N CYS A 134 -4.55 -0.48 -5.85
CA CYS A 134 -3.24 -0.35 -6.46
C CYS A 134 -2.17 -1.07 -5.61
N THR A 135 -1.11 -1.54 -6.26
CA THR A 135 -0.05 -2.29 -5.58
C THR A 135 1.29 -2.20 -6.30
N GLY A 136 2.37 -2.33 -5.54
CA GLY A 136 3.71 -2.53 -6.08
C GLY A 136 3.96 -3.95 -6.64
N TYR A 137 2.95 -4.82 -6.67
CA TYR A 137 3.03 -6.13 -7.31
C TYR A 137 3.07 -6.01 -8.82
N THR A 138 3.61 -7.05 -9.49
CA THR A 138 3.64 -7.14 -10.95
C THR A 138 2.37 -7.80 -11.48
N ARG A 139 2.15 -7.75 -12.80
CA ARG A 139 0.99 -8.39 -13.43
C ARG A 139 0.92 -9.89 -13.14
N PRO A 140 2.01 -10.70 -13.28
CA PRO A 140 1.98 -12.12 -12.91
C PRO A 140 1.58 -12.37 -11.45
N MET A 141 2.02 -11.52 -10.52
CA MET A 141 1.63 -11.61 -9.12
C MET A 141 0.14 -11.34 -8.94
N MET A 142 -0.41 -10.31 -9.62
CA MET A 142 -1.83 -9.97 -9.54
C MET A 142 -2.72 -11.02 -10.22
N ASP A 143 -2.29 -11.62 -11.30
CA ASP A 143 -3.00 -12.73 -11.96
C ASP A 143 -3.12 -13.96 -11.05
N ALA A 144 -2.19 -14.11 -10.10
CA ALA A 144 -2.27 -15.14 -9.05
C ALA A 144 -3.13 -14.72 -7.84
N LEU A 145 -3.04 -13.44 -7.41
CA LEU A 145 -3.68 -12.95 -6.18
C LEU A 145 -5.18 -12.67 -6.36
N VAL A 146 -5.56 -11.97 -7.43
CA VAL A 146 -6.94 -11.49 -7.62
C VAL A 146 -7.97 -12.62 -7.58
N PRO A 147 -7.75 -13.78 -8.26
CA PRO A 147 -8.70 -14.88 -8.19
C PRO A 147 -8.83 -15.49 -6.79
N GLU A 148 -7.75 -15.53 -6.01
CA GLU A 148 -7.77 -16.07 -4.65
C GLU A 148 -8.51 -15.11 -3.71
N ALA A 149 -8.22 -13.82 -3.76
CA ALA A 149 -8.91 -12.80 -2.97
C ALA A 149 -10.43 -12.75 -3.30
N ALA A 150 -10.79 -12.94 -4.57
CA ALA A 150 -12.20 -12.98 -4.99
C ALA A 150 -12.97 -14.17 -4.37
N LYS A 151 -12.32 -15.33 -4.20
CA LYS A 151 -12.93 -16.50 -3.51
C LYS A 151 -13.24 -16.18 -2.04
N SER A 152 -12.46 -15.31 -1.44
CA SER A 152 -12.58 -14.87 -0.05
C SER A 152 -13.36 -13.57 0.12
N GLY A 153 -14.10 -13.11 -0.92
CA GLY A 153 -15.05 -12.00 -0.83
C GLY A 153 -14.49 -10.61 -1.22
N TYR A 154 -13.19 -10.46 -1.49
CA TYR A 154 -12.65 -9.17 -1.91
C TYR A 154 -12.50 -9.05 -3.42
N THR A 155 -13.30 -8.15 -4.02
CA THR A 155 -13.23 -7.82 -5.45
C THR A 155 -13.37 -6.31 -5.64
N PRO A 156 -12.29 -5.59 -6.01
CA PRO A 156 -12.36 -4.17 -6.36
C PRO A 156 -12.97 -3.96 -7.75
N ASP A 157 -13.54 -2.76 -8.00
CA ASP A 157 -14.12 -2.39 -9.29
C ASP A 157 -13.03 -2.07 -10.33
N ALA A 158 -11.83 -1.70 -9.87
CA ALA A 158 -10.63 -1.55 -10.69
C ALA A 158 -9.39 -1.97 -9.89
N SER A 159 -8.43 -2.58 -10.58
CA SER A 159 -7.14 -2.98 -9.99
C SER A 159 -5.99 -2.57 -10.92
N VAL A 160 -5.05 -1.80 -10.38
CA VAL A 160 -3.85 -1.31 -11.08
C VAL A 160 -2.62 -1.80 -10.35
N CYS A 161 -1.68 -2.37 -11.08
CA CYS A 161 -0.41 -2.85 -10.53
C CYS A 161 0.79 -2.07 -11.10
N SER A 162 1.97 -2.30 -10.54
CA SER A 162 3.19 -1.62 -10.97
C SER A 162 3.53 -1.82 -12.45
N SER A 163 3.11 -2.94 -13.06
CA SER A 163 3.30 -3.21 -14.49
C SER A 163 2.42 -2.36 -15.42
N ASP A 164 1.41 -1.69 -14.90
CA ASP A 164 0.43 -0.93 -15.69
C ASP A 164 0.81 0.54 -15.86
N VAL A 165 1.88 0.99 -15.22
CA VAL A 165 2.28 2.39 -15.12
C VAL A 165 3.78 2.56 -15.37
N PRO A 166 4.23 3.75 -15.82
CA PRO A 166 5.63 3.99 -16.15
C PRO A 166 6.55 4.00 -14.92
N ALA A 167 6.02 4.29 -13.73
CA ALA A 167 6.75 4.27 -12.46
C ALA A 167 5.79 3.98 -11.31
N GLY A 168 6.25 3.24 -10.29
CA GLY A 168 5.51 2.96 -9.07
C GLY A 168 5.52 4.11 -8.06
N ARG A 169 5.08 3.82 -6.85
CA ARG A 169 5.11 4.75 -5.72
C ARG A 169 6.52 5.33 -5.51
N PRO A 170 6.63 6.58 -5.15
CA PRO A 170 5.59 7.52 -4.73
C PRO A 170 4.90 8.29 -5.87
N TYR A 171 5.15 7.92 -7.14
CA TYR A 171 4.46 8.55 -8.27
C TYR A 171 2.96 8.24 -8.25
N PRO A 172 2.08 9.20 -8.62
CA PRO A 172 0.63 9.07 -8.48
C PRO A 172 -0.04 8.27 -9.60
N TRP A 173 0.73 7.63 -10.47
CA TRP A 173 0.23 7.06 -11.73
C TRP A 173 -0.82 5.97 -11.53
N MET A 174 -0.67 5.11 -10.52
CA MET A 174 -1.68 4.07 -10.25
C MET A 174 -2.98 4.67 -9.71
N CYS A 175 -2.90 5.73 -8.90
CA CYS A 175 -4.08 6.48 -8.45
C CYS A 175 -4.80 7.15 -9.61
N TYR A 176 -4.08 7.81 -10.52
CA TYR A 176 -4.66 8.43 -11.71
C TYR A 176 -5.31 7.40 -12.64
N ARG A 177 -4.64 6.28 -12.85
CA ARG A 177 -5.19 5.19 -13.67
C ARG A 177 -6.44 4.59 -13.05
N ASN A 178 -6.49 4.40 -11.73
CA ASN A 178 -7.71 4.01 -11.02
C ASN A 178 -8.84 5.03 -11.22
N ALA A 179 -8.56 6.32 -11.08
CA ALA A 179 -9.57 7.37 -11.27
C ALA A 179 -10.18 7.33 -12.68
N ILE A 180 -9.35 7.07 -13.71
CA ILE A 180 -9.82 6.90 -15.09
C ILE A 180 -10.68 5.64 -15.24
N LEU A 181 -10.20 4.48 -14.74
CA LEU A 181 -10.93 3.21 -14.84
C LEU A 181 -12.27 3.23 -14.08
N LEU A 182 -12.29 3.93 -12.96
CA LEU A 182 -13.48 4.13 -12.14
C LEU A 182 -14.37 5.28 -12.62
N GLU A 183 -13.95 6.02 -13.66
CA GLU A 183 -14.66 7.21 -14.16
C GLU A 183 -14.98 8.21 -13.03
N THR A 184 -14.01 8.46 -12.14
CA THR A 184 -14.18 9.31 -10.96
C THR A 184 -13.37 10.59 -11.07
N TYR A 185 -14.01 11.73 -10.78
CA TYR A 185 -13.44 13.07 -10.76
C TYR A 185 -14.23 13.95 -9.78
N PRO A 186 -13.63 14.87 -9.07
CA PRO A 186 -12.19 15.20 -9.04
C PRO A 186 -11.41 14.29 -8.10
N LEU A 187 -10.06 14.35 -8.14
CA LEU A 187 -9.19 13.51 -7.32
C LEU A 187 -9.32 13.79 -5.82
N GLU A 188 -9.66 15.01 -5.43
CA GLU A 188 -9.97 15.39 -4.03
C GLU A 188 -11.24 14.71 -3.49
N ALA A 189 -12.06 14.09 -4.35
CA ALA A 189 -13.19 13.26 -3.95
C ALA A 189 -12.81 11.79 -3.73
N LEU A 190 -11.53 11.46 -3.81
CA LEU A 190 -11.01 10.10 -3.64
C LEU A 190 -10.16 10.00 -2.37
N VAL A 191 -10.13 8.80 -1.80
CA VAL A 191 -9.33 8.49 -0.60
C VAL A 191 -8.37 7.35 -0.93
N LYS A 192 -7.07 7.55 -0.68
CA LYS A 192 -6.06 6.48 -0.73
C LYS A 192 -5.90 5.90 0.67
N ILE A 193 -6.01 4.57 0.79
CA ILE A 193 -5.82 3.85 2.06
C ILE A 193 -4.72 2.81 1.85
N GLY A 194 -3.76 2.76 2.76
CA GLY A 194 -2.65 1.82 2.69
C GLY A 194 -1.85 1.72 3.99
N ASP A 195 -0.95 0.77 4.04
CA ASP A 195 -0.21 0.37 5.24
C ASP A 195 1.27 0.77 5.21
N THR A 196 1.69 1.51 4.18
CA THR A 196 3.08 1.99 4.03
C THR A 196 3.16 3.51 3.84
N VAL A 197 4.31 4.10 4.16
CA VAL A 197 4.60 5.51 3.86
C VAL A 197 4.47 5.79 2.35
N ALA A 198 4.88 4.84 1.51
CA ALA A 198 4.77 4.96 0.06
C ALA A 198 3.31 5.08 -0.43
N ASP A 199 2.33 4.49 0.28
CA ASP A 199 0.90 4.69 0.01
C ASP A 199 0.44 6.11 0.30
N ILE A 200 0.91 6.65 1.42
CA ILE A 200 0.59 8.03 1.82
C ILE A 200 1.16 9.01 0.79
N GLU A 201 2.44 8.87 0.45
CA GLU A 201 3.09 9.73 -0.54
C GLU A 201 2.41 9.63 -1.92
N GLU A 202 2.03 8.42 -2.37
CA GLU A 202 1.28 8.22 -3.61
C GLU A 202 -0.06 8.98 -3.61
N GLY A 203 -0.84 8.84 -2.53
CA GLY A 203 -2.12 9.51 -2.38
C GLY A 203 -1.99 11.05 -2.32
N LEU A 204 -1.00 11.56 -1.57
CA LEU A 204 -0.70 12.99 -1.47
C LEU A 204 -0.27 13.57 -2.83
N ASN A 205 0.61 12.85 -3.55
CA ASN A 205 1.06 13.25 -4.88
C ASN A 205 -0.08 13.20 -5.91
N ALA A 206 -1.07 12.34 -5.69
CA ALA A 206 -2.28 12.30 -6.50
C ALA A 206 -3.29 13.41 -6.18
N GLY A 207 -3.11 14.15 -5.08
CA GLY A 207 -4.10 15.14 -4.61
C GLY A 207 -5.33 14.51 -3.96
N MET A 208 -5.19 13.32 -3.40
CA MET A 208 -6.23 12.56 -2.70
C MET A 208 -6.11 12.71 -1.19
N TRP A 209 -7.20 12.44 -0.47
CA TRP A 209 -7.15 12.19 0.96
C TRP A 209 -6.41 10.87 1.24
N THR A 210 -5.75 10.78 2.40
CA THR A 210 -4.94 9.60 2.74
C THR A 210 -5.25 9.10 4.15
N ILE A 211 -5.33 7.77 4.30
CA ILE A 211 -5.47 7.08 5.59
C ILE A 211 -4.36 6.04 5.68
N GLY A 212 -3.53 6.12 6.72
CA GLY A 212 -2.47 5.14 7.01
C GLY A 212 -2.96 4.06 7.98
N LEU A 213 -2.62 2.79 7.72
CA LEU A 213 -3.00 1.66 8.58
C LEU A 213 -1.82 1.19 9.42
N THR A 214 -1.95 1.25 10.75
CA THR A 214 -0.83 1.02 11.69
C THR A 214 -0.68 -0.43 12.11
N GLN A 215 -1.78 -1.18 12.23
CA GLN A 215 -1.78 -2.51 12.84
C GLN A 215 -1.90 -3.63 11.82
N SER A 216 -2.81 -3.51 10.85
CA SER A 216 -3.10 -4.61 9.92
C SER A 216 -1.99 -4.88 8.90
N GLY A 217 -1.00 -4.00 8.76
CA GLY A 217 -0.04 -4.07 7.66
C GLY A 217 1.43 -4.08 8.08
N ASN A 218 2.26 -3.66 7.15
CA ASN A 218 3.71 -3.65 7.25
C ASN A 218 4.25 -2.80 8.41
N ALA A 219 3.50 -1.77 8.83
CA ALA A 219 3.94 -0.88 9.89
C ALA A 219 4.15 -1.63 11.23
N LEU A 220 3.25 -2.53 11.61
CA LEU A 220 3.41 -3.45 12.73
C LEU A 220 4.16 -4.72 12.31
N GLY A 221 3.83 -5.31 11.16
CA GLY A 221 4.54 -6.42 10.55
C GLY A 221 4.41 -7.76 11.28
N LEU A 222 3.31 -7.97 11.99
CA LEU A 222 2.99 -9.19 12.74
C LEU A 222 1.75 -9.86 12.17
N THR A 223 1.64 -11.19 12.33
CA THR A 223 0.37 -11.87 12.10
C THR A 223 -0.67 -11.36 13.11
N ARG A 224 -1.94 -11.62 12.82
CA ARG A 224 -3.03 -11.22 13.71
C ARG A 224 -2.86 -11.82 15.11
N GLU A 225 -2.59 -13.13 15.17
CA GLU A 225 -2.39 -13.86 16.41
C GLU A 225 -1.19 -13.31 17.21
N ALA A 226 -0.09 -12.99 16.51
CA ALA A 226 1.09 -12.41 17.16
C ALA A 226 0.83 -10.99 17.68
N ALA A 227 0.03 -10.20 16.97
CA ALA A 227 -0.37 -8.87 17.42
C ALA A 227 -1.31 -8.93 18.64
N GLU A 228 -2.28 -9.85 18.63
CA GLU A 228 -3.21 -10.09 19.74
C GLU A 228 -2.52 -10.69 20.99
N ALA A 229 -1.38 -11.35 20.81
CA ALA A 229 -0.59 -11.93 21.90
C ALA A 229 0.39 -10.94 22.54
N LEU A 230 0.58 -9.75 21.98
CA LEU A 230 1.43 -8.71 22.59
C LEU A 230 0.82 -8.18 23.87
N GLU A 231 1.69 -7.83 24.81
CA GLU A 231 1.26 -7.03 25.96
C GLU A 231 0.67 -5.70 25.49
N PRO A 232 -0.46 -5.24 26.07
CA PRO A 232 -1.15 -4.02 25.60
C PRO A 232 -0.25 -2.78 25.50
N ALA A 233 0.69 -2.63 26.43
CA ALA A 233 1.62 -1.51 26.43
C ALA A 233 2.61 -1.57 25.25
N ASP A 234 3.10 -2.77 24.91
CA ASP A 234 4.03 -2.97 23.81
C ASP A 234 3.32 -2.75 22.46
N LEU A 235 2.11 -3.24 22.31
CA LEU A 235 1.29 -2.99 21.13
C LEU A 235 1.05 -1.48 20.96
N ALA A 236 0.60 -0.81 22.03
CA ALA A 236 0.33 0.64 21.99
C ALA A 236 1.59 1.44 21.60
N ALA A 237 2.76 1.10 22.13
CA ALA A 237 4.01 1.76 21.79
C ALA A 237 4.36 1.60 20.30
N ARG A 238 4.24 0.39 19.75
CA ARG A 238 4.50 0.12 18.32
C ARG A 238 3.50 0.83 17.39
N LEU A 239 2.22 0.87 17.77
CA LEU A 239 1.20 1.58 17.01
C LEU A 239 1.44 3.09 17.03
N ALA A 240 1.84 3.65 18.17
CA ALA A 240 2.19 5.07 18.29
C ALA A 240 3.41 5.44 17.41
N GLU A 241 4.43 4.56 17.32
CA GLU A 241 5.56 4.76 16.43
C GLU A 241 5.12 4.73 14.95
N ALA A 242 4.27 3.77 14.58
CA ALA A 242 3.72 3.68 13.22
C ALA A 242 2.88 4.91 12.88
N GLU A 243 2.03 5.37 13.79
CA GLU A 243 1.23 6.58 13.65
C GLU A 243 2.12 7.82 13.45
N ALA A 244 3.17 7.98 14.26
CA ALA A 244 4.11 9.08 14.11
C ALA A 244 4.80 9.09 12.73
N ARG A 245 5.15 7.91 12.19
CA ARG A 245 5.72 7.80 10.83
C ARG A 245 4.72 8.23 9.76
N PHE A 246 3.45 7.82 9.84
CA PHE A 246 2.42 8.23 8.89
C PHE A 246 2.11 9.73 8.97
N LYS A 247 2.05 10.29 10.18
CA LYS A 247 1.88 11.74 10.39
C LYS A 247 3.06 12.51 9.80
N ALA A 248 4.29 12.06 10.05
CA ALA A 248 5.49 12.68 9.47
C ALA A 248 5.51 12.62 7.92
N ALA A 249 4.91 11.59 7.32
CA ALA A 249 4.71 11.49 5.88
C ALA A 249 3.56 12.39 5.36
N GLY A 250 2.78 13.03 6.24
CA GLY A 250 1.68 13.92 5.89
C GLY A 250 0.34 13.22 5.71
N ALA A 251 0.12 12.06 6.30
CA ALA A 251 -1.18 11.39 6.28
C ALA A 251 -2.28 12.29 6.86
N HIS A 252 -3.45 12.31 6.24
CA HIS A 252 -4.59 13.07 6.74
C HIS A 252 -5.26 12.41 7.93
N PHE A 253 -5.21 11.08 7.97
CA PHE A 253 -5.75 10.25 9.04
C PHE A 253 -4.92 8.98 9.20
N VAL A 254 -5.05 8.37 10.36
CA VAL A 254 -4.41 7.10 10.71
C VAL A 254 -5.42 6.23 11.44
N ALA A 255 -5.45 4.93 11.15
CA ALA A 255 -6.30 3.94 11.79
C ALA A 255 -5.52 2.65 12.11
N PRO A 256 -5.95 1.84 13.06
CA PRO A 256 -5.35 0.51 13.28
C PRO A 256 -5.48 -0.40 12.05
N GLY A 257 -6.64 -0.42 11.41
CA GLY A 257 -6.93 -1.22 10.24
C GLY A 257 -8.17 -0.72 9.50
N ILE A 258 -8.51 -1.41 8.44
CA ILE A 258 -9.64 -1.02 7.57
C ILE A 258 -10.98 -0.97 8.33
N TRP A 259 -11.14 -1.74 9.38
CA TRP A 259 -12.34 -1.80 10.24
C TRP A 259 -12.64 -0.49 11.00
N GLU A 260 -11.67 0.41 11.11
CA GLU A 260 -11.83 1.74 11.72
C GLU A 260 -11.87 2.88 10.68
N CYS A 261 -11.85 2.56 9.38
CA CYS A 261 -11.75 3.59 8.34
C CYS A 261 -13.07 4.28 8.00
N LEU A 262 -14.23 3.65 8.22
CA LEU A 262 -15.51 4.25 7.84
C LEU A 262 -15.78 5.60 8.53
N PRO A 263 -15.59 5.76 9.85
CA PRO A 263 -15.73 7.05 10.52
C PRO A 263 -14.76 8.12 9.99
N LEU A 264 -13.57 7.70 9.54
CA LEU A 264 -12.58 8.61 8.95
C LEU A 264 -12.99 9.09 7.56
N VAL A 265 -13.61 8.22 6.76
CA VAL A 265 -14.23 8.63 5.49
C VAL A 265 -15.36 9.64 5.74
N GLU A 266 -16.19 9.43 6.75
CA GLU A 266 -17.23 10.40 7.15
C GLU A 266 -16.64 11.75 7.58
N ALA A 267 -15.52 11.73 8.31
CA ALA A 267 -14.80 12.96 8.65
C ALA A 267 -14.21 13.67 7.42
N ILE A 268 -13.76 12.91 6.41
CA ILE A 268 -13.34 13.47 5.11
C ILE A 268 -14.54 14.11 4.40
N GLU A 269 -15.68 13.45 4.34
CA GLU A 269 -16.90 14.00 3.72
C GLU A 269 -17.37 15.30 4.39
N ALA A 270 -17.27 15.38 5.72
CA ALA A 270 -17.55 16.62 6.44
C ALA A 270 -16.59 17.75 6.04
N ARG A 271 -15.30 17.48 5.89
CA ARG A 271 -14.31 18.45 5.40
C ARG A 271 -14.58 18.87 3.96
N LEU A 272 -14.92 17.90 3.09
CA LEU A 272 -15.31 18.19 1.70
C LEU A 272 -16.55 19.10 1.63
N ALA A 273 -17.57 18.86 2.46
CA ALA A 273 -18.76 19.70 2.54
C ALA A 273 -18.43 21.15 2.91
N GLU A 274 -17.38 21.37 3.72
CA GLU A 274 -16.85 22.70 4.04
C GLU A 274 -16.00 23.29 2.90
N GLY A 275 -15.70 22.51 1.86
CA GLY A 275 -14.85 22.92 0.73
C GLY A 275 -13.35 22.84 1.03
N ARG A 276 -12.95 22.10 2.07
CA ARG A 276 -11.54 21.86 2.38
C ARG A 276 -10.92 20.88 1.37
N GLN A 277 -9.65 21.09 1.07
CA GLN A 277 -8.93 20.28 0.10
C GLN A 277 -7.84 19.43 0.79
N PRO A 278 -7.45 18.29 0.21
CA PRO A 278 -6.40 17.43 0.79
C PRO A 278 -5.08 18.17 1.02
N ILE A 279 -4.70 19.06 0.10
CA ILE A 279 -3.43 19.79 0.18
C ILE A 279 -3.31 20.70 1.40
N ASP A 280 -4.45 21.17 1.92
CA ASP A 280 -4.53 22.14 3.02
C ASP A 280 -4.68 21.47 4.39
N GLN A 281 -4.80 20.14 4.44
CA GLN A 281 -5.25 19.39 5.62
C GLN A 281 -4.27 18.30 6.09
N ARG A 282 -3.00 18.40 5.75
CA ARG A 282 -1.97 17.46 6.23
C ARG A 282 -1.80 17.56 7.74
N LEU A 283 -1.64 16.39 8.40
CA LEU A 283 -1.38 16.31 9.84
C LEU A 283 -0.03 16.91 10.21
#